data_fb57c69bd1fb6b29723a8caebbdcce7c
#
_entry.id   fb57c69bd1fb6b29723a8caebbdcce7c
#
_cell.length_a   1.000
_cell.length_b   1.000
_cell.length_c   1.000
_cell.angle_alpha   90.00
_cell.angle_beta   90.00
_cell.angle_gamma   90.00
#
_symmetry.space_group_name_H-M   'P 1'
#
loop_
_entity.id
_entity.type
_entity.pdbx_description
1 polymer ?
#
loop_
_entity_poly.entity_id
_entity_poly.type
_entity_poly.pdbx_seq_one_letter_code
_entity_poly.pdbx_strand_id
1 'polypeptide(L)'
;MRVNTALETTALPPFRVMGLTAPVRFRHEAEDVAAAWQRWLSGSLKDALPAFAPSVYALRHSYHDAGYTLMIGHLVSNDAPLPAGAGEWMVPPQVYRVATLPEASRNAAAEAWQRLAALPERRFAVDFESHPSWGASKVYVGVAGEVAIAEEALDD
;
A
#
# COMPACT_ATOMS: atom_id res chain seq x y z
N MET A 1 23.04 -16.96 -2.49
CA MET A 1 22.99 -16.55 -1.10
C MET A 1 21.66 -15.90 -0.78
N ARG A 2 21.11 -16.30 0.29
CA ARG A 2 19.80 -15.82 0.68
C ARG A 2 19.92 -14.49 1.40
N VAL A 3 19.27 -13.48 0.90
CA VAL A 3 19.18 -12.22 1.62
C VAL A 3 18.11 -12.37 2.68
N ASN A 4 18.55 -12.47 3.91
CA ASN A 4 17.64 -12.58 5.02
C ASN A 4 17.27 -11.20 5.52
N THR A 5 16.31 -10.57 4.84
CA THR A 5 15.81 -9.29 5.28
C THR A 5 14.88 -9.50 6.45
N ALA A 6 15.26 -9.02 7.61
CA ALA A 6 14.41 -9.08 8.79
C ALA A 6 13.14 -8.25 8.55
N LEU A 7 12.00 -8.79 8.97
CA LEU A 7 10.75 -8.05 8.91
C LEU A 7 10.71 -7.05 10.06
N GLU A 8 10.43 -5.82 9.73
CA GLU A 8 10.25 -4.77 10.73
C GLU A 8 8.78 -4.71 11.16
N THR A 9 8.53 -4.15 12.31
CA THR A 9 7.19 -3.86 12.77
C THR A 9 7.08 -2.36 12.97
N THR A 10 6.04 -1.76 12.42
CA THR A 10 5.83 -0.32 12.57
C THR A 10 4.35 -0.02 12.74
N ALA A 11 4.06 1.03 13.49
CA ALA A 11 2.71 1.56 13.63
C ALA A 11 2.63 2.87 12.86
N LEU A 12 1.61 3.03 12.05
CA LEU A 12 1.41 4.24 11.27
C LEU A 12 0.13 4.93 11.66
N PRO A 13 0.14 6.28 11.72
CA PRO A 13 -1.08 7.06 11.89
C PRO A 13 -1.97 6.96 10.66
N PRO A 14 -3.21 7.47 10.71
CA PRO A 14 -4.06 7.46 9.52
C PRO A 14 -3.46 8.30 8.41
N PHE A 15 -3.68 7.89 7.17
CA PHE A 15 -3.24 8.66 6.01
C PHE A 15 -4.22 8.47 4.86
N ARG A 16 -4.24 9.44 3.95
CA ARG A 16 -5.18 9.49 2.83
C ARG A 16 -4.43 9.34 1.52
N VAL A 17 -4.94 8.47 0.66
CA VAL A 17 -4.38 8.24 -0.67
C VAL A 17 -5.47 8.53 -1.70
N MET A 18 -5.10 9.21 -2.77
CA MET A 18 -5.93 9.39 -3.94
C MET A 18 -5.30 8.72 -5.13
N GLY A 19 -6.12 8.14 -5.99
CA GLY A 19 -5.57 7.50 -7.15
C GLY A 19 -6.57 6.77 -8.01
N LEU A 20 -6.04 5.86 -8.80
CA LEU A 20 -6.77 4.99 -9.69
C LEU A 20 -7.21 3.75 -8.91
N THR A 21 -8.49 3.39 -9.03
CA THR A 21 -9.06 2.23 -8.36
C THR A 21 -9.37 1.13 -9.36
N ALA A 22 -9.08 -0.10 -9.01
CA ALA A 22 -9.36 -1.25 -9.86
C ALA A 22 -9.71 -2.47 -9.02
N PRO A 23 -10.73 -3.25 -9.42
CA PRO A 23 -10.99 -4.53 -8.76
C PRO A 23 -9.92 -5.54 -9.16
N VAL A 24 -9.48 -6.36 -8.20
CA VAL A 24 -8.53 -7.43 -8.45
C VAL A 24 -9.16 -8.74 -7.99
N ARG A 25 -9.19 -9.70 -8.88
CA ARG A 25 -9.72 -11.04 -8.61
C ARG A 25 -8.57 -11.98 -8.29
N PHE A 26 -8.70 -12.75 -7.21
CA PHE A 26 -7.63 -13.70 -6.83
C PHE A 26 -7.29 -14.66 -7.97
N ARG A 27 -8.27 -15.07 -8.74
CA ARG A 27 -8.09 -16.02 -9.86
C ARG A 27 -7.27 -15.41 -11.00
N HIS A 28 -7.19 -14.08 -11.08
CA HIS A 28 -6.50 -13.35 -12.15
C HIS A 28 -5.64 -12.23 -11.57
N GLU A 29 -5.11 -12.44 -10.36
CA GLU A 29 -4.44 -11.37 -9.62
C GLU A 29 -3.30 -10.74 -10.40
N ALA A 30 -2.40 -11.54 -10.98
CA ALA A 30 -1.25 -11.00 -11.70
C ALA A 30 -1.69 -10.16 -12.89
N GLU A 31 -2.69 -10.63 -13.63
CA GLU A 31 -3.21 -9.91 -14.81
C GLU A 31 -3.90 -8.61 -14.41
N ASP A 32 -4.74 -8.66 -13.39
CA ASP A 32 -5.51 -7.51 -12.94
C ASP A 32 -4.58 -6.43 -12.37
N VAL A 33 -3.58 -6.83 -11.59
CA VAL A 33 -2.58 -5.90 -11.02
C VAL A 33 -1.76 -5.26 -12.14
N ALA A 34 -1.29 -6.06 -13.09
CA ALA A 34 -0.52 -5.53 -14.22
C ALA A 34 -1.33 -4.54 -15.06
N ALA A 35 -2.61 -4.83 -15.29
CA ALA A 35 -3.48 -3.93 -16.04
C ALA A 35 -3.69 -2.61 -15.31
N ALA A 36 -3.86 -2.65 -13.99
CA ALA A 36 -4.00 -1.43 -13.19
C ALA A 36 -2.74 -0.56 -13.25
N TRP A 37 -1.56 -1.16 -13.12
CA TRP A 37 -0.30 -0.43 -13.24
C TRP A 37 -0.12 0.17 -14.64
N GLN A 38 -0.52 -0.56 -15.68
CA GLN A 38 -0.45 -0.05 -17.05
C GLN A 38 -1.33 1.19 -17.22
N ARG A 39 -2.53 1.15 -16.67
CA ARG A 39 -3.44 2.31 -16.72
C ARG A 39 -2.88 3.49 -15.95
N TRP A 40 -2.27 3.25 -14.79
CA TRP A 40 -1.64 4.31 -14.02
C TRP A 40 -0.50 4.96 -14.79
N LEU A 41 0.38 4.16 -15.37
CA LEU A 41 1.56 4.66 -16.08
C LEU A 41 1.22 5.38 -17.37
N SER A 42 0.21 4.92 -18.11
CA SER A 42 -0.16 5.50 -19.41
C SER A 42 -1.17 6.64 -19.29
N GLY A 43 -1.83 6.77 -18.16
CA GLY A 43 -2.86 7.77 -17.98
C GLY A 43 -2.33 9.09 -17.45
N SER A 44 -3.22 10.08 -17.38
CA SER A 44 -2.90 11.44 -16.91
C SER A 44 -3.38 11.71 -15.48
N LEU A 45 -4.04 10.74 -14.84
CA LEU A 45 -4.60 10.97 -13.51
C LEU A 45 -3.52 11.36 -12.51
N LYS A 46 -2.35 10.71 -12.57
CA LYS A 46 -1.23 11.00 -11.67
C LYS A 46 -0.79 12.46 -11.68
N ASP A 47 -0.98 13.14 -12.81
CA ASP A 47 -0.60 14.54 -12.94
C ASP A 47 -1.64 15.50 -12.36
N ALA A 48 -2.85 15.01 -12.11
CA ALA A 48 -3.96 15.83 -11.57
C ALA A 48 -4.06 15.73 -10.05
N LEU A 49 -3.36 14.79 -9.42
CA LEU A 49 -3.49 14.56 -7.98
C LEU A 49 -2.70 15.60 -7.17
N PRO A 50 -3.31 16.15 -6.07
CA PRO A 50 -2.62 17.12 -5.21
C PRO A 50 -1.66 16.44 -4.24
N ALA A 51 -0.61 15.81 -4.76
CA ALA A 51 0.29 14.98 -4.00
C ALA A 51 1.35 15.79 -3.25
N PHE A 52 1.78 15.29 -2.09
CA PHE A 52 2.90 15.85 -1.34
C PHE A 52 4.22 15.63 -2.07
N ALA A 53 4.36 14.46 -2.69
CA ALA A 53 5.60 14.03 -3.30
C ALA A 53 5.28 13.04 -4.42
N PRO A 54 6.24 12.76 -5.32
CA PRO A 54 6.00 11.84 -6.44
C PRO A 54 5.99 10.36 -6.05
N SER A 55 6.17 10.02 -4.78
CA SER A 55 6.11 8.62 -4.32
C SER A 55 4.76 8.00 -4.64
N VAL A 56 4.78 6.74 -5.08
CA VAL A 56 3.57 6.02 -5.48
C VAL A 56 3.24 4.97 -4.42
N TYR A 57 1.96 4.91 -4.06
CA TYR A 57 1.43 3.92 -3.13
C TYR A 57 0.48 3.01 -3.86
N ALA A 58 0.58 1.70 -3.62
CA ALA A 58 -0.37 0.73 -4.16
C ALA A 58 -1.07 0.07 -2.98
N LEU A 59 -2.30 0.49 -2.70
CA LEU A 59 -3.10 -0.01 -1.58
C LEU A 59 -3.92 -1.21 -2.00
N ARG A 60 -4.07 -2.16 -1.09
CA ARG A 60 -5.01 -3.27 -1.22
C ARG A 60 -5.96 -3.19 -0.04
N HIS A 61 -7.24 -3.03 -0.31
CA HIS A 61 -8.26 -2.92 0.72
C HIS A 61 -9.56 -3.57 0.29
N SER A 62 -10.53 -3.61 1.19
CA SER A 62 -11.84 -4.18 0.91
C SER A 62 -11.76 -5.63 0.43
N TYR A 63 -10.99 -6.43 1.18
CA TYR A 63 -10.83 -7.85 0.87
C TYR A 63 -12.15 -8.59 1.02
N HIS A 64 -12.37 -9.51 0.10
CA HIS A 64 -13.55 -10.39 0.11
C HIS A 64 -13.15 -11.76 -0.46
N ASP A 65 -14.10 -12.68 -0.55
CA ASP A 65 -13.80 -14.06 -0.94
C ASP A 65 -13.18 -14.17 -2.33
N ALA A 66 -13.51 -13.26 -3.25
CA ALA A 66 -13.07 -13.34 -4.62
C ALA A 66 -11.91 -12.41 -4.97
N GLY A 67 -11.55 -11.48 -4.09
CA GLY A 67 -10.46 -10.54 -4.39
C GLY A 67 -10.40 -9.34 -3.45
N TYR A 68 -9.98 -8.21 -3.99
CA TYR A 68 -9.84 -6.96 -3.23
C TYR A 68 -9.89 -5.78 -4.19
N THR A 69 -9.87 -4.58 -3.63
CA THR A 69 -9.73 -3.35 -4.41
C THR A 69 -8.29 -2.87 -4.35
N LEU A 70 -7.71 -2.61 -5.50
CA LEU A 70 -6.38 -2.03 -5.63
C LEU A 70 -6.52 -0.55 -5.93
N MET A 71 -5.77 0.29 -5.19
CA MET A 71 -5.68 1.72 -5.47
C MET A 71 -4.22 2.08 -5.67
N ILE A 72 -3.89 2.63 -6.83
CA ILE A 72 -2.55 3.12 -7.14
C ILE A 72 -2.62 4.63 -7.16
N GLY A 73 -1.82 5.29 -6.34
CA GLY A 73 -1.92 6.73 -6.24
C GLY A 73 -0.85 7.39 -5.38
N HIS A 74 -1.19 8.56 -4.90
CA HIS A 74 -0.30 9.40 -4.11
C HIS A 74 -0.90 9.70 -2.74
N LEU A 75 -0.01 9.87 -1.77
CA LEU A 75 -0.36 10.37 -0.45
C LEU A 75 -0.78 11.84 -0.58
N VAL A 76 -1.91 12.20 0.01
CA VAL A 76 -2.44 13.56 -0.05
C VAL A 76 -2.83 14.04 1.34
N SER A 77 -3.00 15.36 1.49
CA SER A 77 -3.46 15.91 2.76
C SER A 77 -4.95 15.60 2.97
N ASN A 78 -5.40 15.64 4.21
CA ASN A 78 -6.77 15.30 4.57
C ASN A 78 -7.80 16.25 3.96
N ASP A 79 -7.41 17.48 3.66
CA ASP A 79 -8.30 18.48 3.10
C ASP A 79 -8.09 18.73 1.61
N ALA A 80 -7.27 17.93 0.94
CA ALA A 80 -7.02 18.08 -0.48
C ALA A 80 -8.29 17.79 -1.28
N PRO A 81 -8.59 18.61 -2.31
CA PRO A 81 -9.77 18.37 -3.14
C PRO A 81 -9.60 17.11 -3.99
N LEU A 82 -10.68 16.36 -4.17
CA LEU A 82 -10.67 15.14 -4.96
C LEU A 82 -10.90 15.48 -6.43
N PRO A 83 -9.92 15.27 -7.32
CA PRO A 83 -10.12 15.51 -8.74
C PRO A 83 -11.15 14.57 -9.37
N ALA A 84 -11.76 15.01 -10.45
CA ALA A 84 -12.67 14.15 -11.20
C ALA A 84 -11.93 12.93 -11.71
N GLY A 85 -12.56 11.77 -11.60
CA GLY A 85 -11.99 10.51 -12.06
C GLY A 85 -11.07 9.82 -11.07
N ALA A 86 -10.74 10.46 -9.94
CA ALA A 86 -9.92 9.86 -8.91
C ALA A 86 -10.79 9.21 -7.83
N GLY A 87 -10.27 8.13 -7.24
CA GLY A 87 -10.80 7.58 -6.00
C GLY A 87 -9.97 8.04 -4.82
N GLU A 88 -10.49 7.82 -3.62
CA GLU A 88 -9.76 8.10 -2.40
C GLU A 88 -9.99 7.02 -1.37
N TRP A 89 -9.02 6.85 -0.48
CA TRP A 89 -9.15 5.92 0.64
C TRP A 89 -8.41 6.49 1.85
N MET A 90 -9.11 6.54 2.98
CA MET A 90 -8.49 6.90 4.25
C MET A 90 -8.06 5.63 4.95
N VAL A 91 -6.75 5.45 5.10
CA VAL A 91 -6.20 4.30 5.79
C VAL A 91 -6.25 4.56 7.29
N PRO A 92 -6.90 3.71 8.08
CA PRO A 92 -6.96 3.91 9.53
C PRO A 92 -5.60 3.64 10.18
N PRO A 93 -5.39 4.10 11.42
CA PRO A 93 -4.19 3.75 12.16
C PRO A 93 -4.05 2.23 12.25
N GLN A 94 -2.85 1.71 12.02
CA GLN A 94 -2.66 0.26 11.98
C GLN A 94 -1.20 -0.09 12.24
N VAL A 95 -0.98 -1.30 12.76
CA VAL A 95 0.34 -1.89 12.89
C VAL A 95 0.63 -2.73 11.66
N TYR A 96 1.87 -2.66 11.18
CA TYR A 96 2.30 -3.37 9.97
C TYR A 96 3.55 -4.17 10.21
N ARG A 97 3.66 -5.32 9.53
CA ARG A 97 4.95 -5.97 9.30
C ARG A 97 5.44 -5.49 7.94
N VAL A 98 6.72 -5.16 7.87
CA VAL A 98 7.29 -4.46 6.71
C VAL A 98 8.47 -5.22 6.16
N ALA A 99 8.47 -5.43 4.85
CA ALA A 99 9.61 -5.97 4.13
C ALA A 99 10.16 -4.88 3.21
N THR A 100 11.47 -4.63 3.31
CA THR A 100 12.16 -3.71 2.42
C THR A 100 12.69 -4.50 1.24
N LEU A 101 12.43 -4.02 0.02
CA LEU A 101 12.89 -4.67 -1.20
C LEU A 101 14.29 -4.14 -1.52
N PRO A 102 15.30 -5.02 -1.58
CA PRO A 102 16.67 -4.57 -1.85
C PRO A 102 16.84 -3.99 -3.26
N GLU A 103 15.99 -4.44 -4.18
CA GLU A 103 16.00 -3.96 -5.56
C GLU A 103 14.57 -3.82 -6.06
N ALA A 104 14.39 -2.93 -7.02
CA ALA A 104 13.10 -2.79 -7.69
C ALA A 104 12.93 -3.93 -8.69
N SER A 105 12.60 -5.13 -8.23
CA SER A 105 12.34 -6.27 -9.09
C SER A 105 10.99 -6.86 -8.77
N ARG A 106 10.34 -7.39 -9.80
CA ARG A 106 9.04 -8.06 -9.62
C ARG A 106 9.17 -9.31 -8.76
N ASN A 107 10.29 -10.01 -8.87
CA ASN A 107 10.51 -11.22 -8.09
C ASN A 107 10.67 -10.91 -6.61
N ALA A 108 11.39 -9.85 -6.27
CA ALA A 108 11.55 -9.43 -4.89
C ALA A 108 10.21 -9.04 -4.27
N ALA A 109 9.38 -8.32 -5.02
CA ALA A 109 8.05 -7.93 -4.56
C ALA A 109 7.17 -9.16 -4.34
N ALA A 110 7.17 -10.09 -5.29
CA ALA A 110 6.37 -11.31 -5.19
C ALA A 110 6.77 -12.15 -3.98
N GLU A 111 8.07 -12.30 -3.74
CA GLU A 111 8.56 -13.04 -2.58
C GLU A 111 8.17 -12.37 -1.27
N ALA A 112 8.29 -11.04 -1.20
CA ALA A 112 7.90 -10.29 -0.01
C ALA A 112 6.41 -10.48 0.28
N TRP A 113 5.56 -10.39 -0.75
CA TRP A 113 4.13 -10.60 -0.58
C TRP A 113 3.82 -12.02 -0.10
N GLN A 114 4.50 -13.04 -0.62
CA GLN A 114 4.29 -14.42 -0.19
C GLN A 114 4.65 -14.61 1.29
N ARG A 115 5.76 -14.03 1.72
CA ARG A 115 6.18 -14.11 3.12
C ARG A 115 5.18 -13.44 4.06
N LEU A 116 4.79 -12.22 3.70
CA LEU A 116 3.91 -11.41 4.55
C LEU A 116 2.47 -11.92 4.53
N ALA A 117 2.01 -12.43 3.38
CA ALA A 117 0.65 -12.94 3.26
C ALA A 117 0.42 -14.18 4.13
N ALA A 118 1.49 -14.93 4.44
CA ALA A 118 1.41 -16.13 5.25
C ALA A 118 1.45 -15.86 6.76
N LEU A 119 1.63 -14.61 7.20
CA LEU A 119 1.69 -14.28 8.62
C LEU A 119 0.35 -14.57 9.30
N PRO A 120 0.35 -15.33 10.41
CA PRO A 120 -0.90 -15.66 11.08
C PRO A 120 -1.60 -14.44 11.70
N GLU A 121 -0.88 -13.39 12.03
CA GLU A 121 -1.43 -12.16 12.61
C GLU A 121 -2.01 -11.21 11.57
N ARG A 122 -2.02 -11.57 10.29
CA ARG A 122 -2.54 -10.71 9.22
C ARG A 122 -4.01 -10.39 9.41
N ARG A 123 -4.37 -9.12 9.23
CA ARG A 123 -5.74 -8.65 9.49
C ARG A 123 -6.63 -8.61 8.25
N PHE A 124 -6.08 -8.58 7.05
CA PHE A 124 -6.83 -8.41 5.80
C PHE A 124 -7.65 -7.11 5.79
N ALA A 125 -7.10 -6.07 6.40
CA ALA A 125 -7.73 -4.76 6.39
C ALA A 125 -7.14 -3.91 5.26
N VAL A 126 -5.97 -3.32 5.46
CA VAL A 126 -5.27 -2.58 4.41
C VAL A 126 -3.83 -3.05 4.38
N ASP A 127 -3.37 -3.40 3.20
CA ASP A 127 -1.96 -3.70 2.93
C ASP A 127 -1.51 -2.77 1.82
N PHE A 128 -0.21 -2.48 1.72
CA PHE A 128 0.23 -1.61 0.62
C PHE A 128 1.71 -1.77 0.31
N GLU A 129 2.07 -1.31 -0.88
CA GLU A 129 3.45 -1.11 -1.31
C GLU A 129 3.71 0.39 -1.36
N SER A 130 4.91 0.80 -0.96
CA SER A 130 5.37 2.17 -1.16
C SER A 130 6.55 2.17 -2.11
N HIS A 131 6.47 3.04 -3.12
CA HIS A 131 7.50 3.19 -4.12
C HIS A 131 7.95 4.65 -4.13
N PRO A 132 8.95 5.00 -3.31
CA PRO A 132 9.45 6.38 -3.29
C PRO A 132 10.16 6.71 -4.58
N SER A 133 10.27 8.01 -4.88
CA SER A 133 10.97 8.46 -6.09
C SER A 133 12.44 8.08 -6.09
N TRP A 134 13.01 7.90 -4.91
CA TRP A 134 14.34 7.32 -4.74
C TRP A 134 14.40 6.66 -3.36
N GLY A 135 15.22 5.63 -3.24
CA GLY A 135 15.25 4.80 -2.07
C GLY A 135 14.55 3.47 -2.31
N ALA A 136 14.52 2.63 -1.29
CA ALA A 136 13.99 1.28 -1.42
C ALA A 136 12.46 1.26 -1.37
N SER A 137 11.86 0.42 -2.19
CA SER A 137 10.44 0.11 -2.09
C SER A 137 10.19 -0.81 -0.90
N LYS A 138 8.99 -0.74 -0.34
CA LYS A 138 8.61 -1.54 0.83
C LYS A 138 7.22 -2.11 0.65
N VAL A 139 7.00 -3.28 1.26
CA VAL A 139 5.69 -3.91 1.33
C VAL A 139 5.24 -3.89 2.80
N TYR A 140 4.04 -3.39 3.03
CA TYR A 140 3.45 -3.26 4.37
C TYR A 140 2.21 -4.15 4.44
N VAL A 141 2.19 -5.08 5.37
CA VAL A 141 1.00 -5.91 5.60
C VAL A 141 0.46 -5.64 6.99
N GLY A 142 -0.82 -5.27 7.06
CA GLY A 142 -1.49 -4.96 8.31
C GLY A 142 -1.67 -6.18 9.18
N VAL A 143 -1.29 -6.05 10.45
CA VAL A 143 -1.34 -7.14 11.40
C VAL A 143 -2.06 -6.72 12.67
N ALA A 144 -2.44 -7.69 13.48
CA ALA A 144 -3.04 -7.44 14.77
C ALA A 144 -2.05 -6.71 15.68
N GLY A 145 -2.54 -5.77 16.46
CA GLY A 145 -1.75 -4.98 17.37
C GLY A 145 -2.40 -3.65 17.63
N GLU A 146 -1.92 -2.95 18.63
CA GLU A 146 -2.42 -1.63 18.99
C GLU A 146 -1.44 -0.55 18.55
N VAL A 147 -1.98 0.58 18.12
CA VAL A 147 -1.17 1.73 17.74
C VAL A 147 -0.88 2.55 19.01
N ALA A 148 0.00 2.00 19.86
CA ALA A 148 0.27 2.56 21.17
C ALA A 148 1.01 3.89 21.11
N ILE A 149 1.78 4.12 20.05
CA ILE A 149 2.57 5.34 19.89
C ILE A 149 1.68 6.58 19.91
N ALA A 150 0.50 6.52 19.29
CA ALA A 150 -0.41 7.65 19.22
C ALA A 150 -0.98 8.00 20.59
N GLU A 151 -1.21 7.00 21.45
CA GLU A 151 -1.73 7.21 22.79
C GLU A 151 -0.68 7.84 23.69
N GLU A 152 0.56 7.38 23.62
CA GLU A 152 1.66 7.95 24.38
C GLU A 152 1.90 9.41 24.02
N ALA A 153 1.78 9.75 22.76
CA ALA A 153 1.94 11.13 22.31
C ALA A 153 0.83 12.03 22.83
N LEU A 154 -0.36 11.50 23.04
CA LEU A 154 -1.50 12.26 23.55
C LEU A 154 -1.46 12.45 25.06
N ASP A 155 -0.85 11.53 25.78
CA ASP A 155 -0.78 11.57 27.24
C ASP A 155 0.30 12.53 27.75
N ASP A 156 1.20 12.89 26.90
CA ASP A 156 2.25 13.86 27.22
C ASP A 156 1.80 15.28 26.91
#